data_0815091497716487c5e8e37f392d073b
#
_entry.id   0815091497716487c5e8e37f392d073b
#
_cell.length_a   1.000
_cell.length_b   1.000
_cell.length_c   1.000
_cell.angle_alpha   90.00
_cell.angle_beta   90.00
_cell.angle_gamma   90.00
#
_symmetry.space_group_name_H-M   'P 1'
#
loop_
_entity.id
_entity.type
_entity.pdbx_description
1 polymer ?
#
loop_
_entity_poly.entity_id
_entity_poly.type
_entity_poly.pdbx_seq_one_letter_code
_entity_poly.pdbx_strand_id
1 'polypeptide(L)'
;MLGIKITQLTGFAIFLGSLPYLFSRIMFASNDLKFYFLVQGTVMFASQPLWVYTVGKIGKKNGYYLASLLWGVGGLSWMMVAEGEPTIGIIIRGVLLGLGAGGLILVGQSMLPDTMQYDYQKTGIRREGIFAGVYTTVEKVSFAIGPALLGLIIGYAGYDASAETLSDNVRMVIYLCAGGLPVASLIISCFLMILYNLNVETLKEE
;
A
#
# COMPACT_ATOMS: atom_id res chain seq x y z
N MET A 1 -1.62 4.92 15.31
CA MET A 1 -1.52 5.49 13.95
C MET A 1 -0.18 5.16 13.27
N LEU A 2 0.99 5.50 13.83
CA LEU A 2 2.30 5.33 13.16
C LEU A 2 2.60 3.86 12.77
N GLY A 3 2.31 2.89 13.65
CA GLY A 3 2.50 1.46 13.33
C GLY A 3 1.68 1.00 12.12
N ILE A 4 0.43 1.46 11.99
CA ILE A 4 -0.42 1.20 10.82
C ILE A 4 0.27 1.70 9.55
N LYS A 5 0.81 2.92 9.61
CA LYS A 5 1.45 3.58 8.46
C LYS A 5 2.76 2.89 8.06
N ILE A 6 3.62 2.55 9.03
CA ILE A 6 4.90 1.85 8.76
C ILE A 6 4.64 0.53 8.05
N THR A 7 3.78 -0.32 8.61
CA THR A 7 3.49 -1.64 8.02
C THR A 7 2.88 -1.52 6.63
N GLN A 8 1.86 -0.66 6.47
CA GLN A 8 1.20 -0.43 5.18
C GLN A 8 2.19 0.07 4.11
N LEU A 9 2.95 1.13 4.42
CA LEU A 9 3.83 1.76 3.42
C LEU A 9 5.06 0.92 3.10
N THR A 10 5.61 0.17 4.06
CA THR A 10 6.72 -0.76 3.78
C THR A 10 6.28 -1.85 2.82
N GLY A 11 5.10 -2.46 3.04
CA GLY A 11 4.54 -3.43 2.11
C GLY A 11 4.27 -2.84 0.73
N PHE A 12 3.72 -1.63 0.67
CA PHE A 12 3.48 -0.92 -0.57
C PHE A 12 4.79 -0.61 -1.33
N ALA A 13 5.85 -0.24 -0.62
CA ALA A 13 7.16 0.03 -1.21
C ALA A 13 7.84 -1.24 -1.75
N ILE A 14 7.70 -2.38 -1.04
CA ILE A 14 8.13 -3.70 -1.55
C ILE A 14 7.37 -4.04 -2.84
N PHE A 15 6.04 -3.87 -2.84
CA PHE A 15 5.20 -4.08 -4.01
C PHE A 15 5.68 -3.25 -5.22
N LEU A 16 5.80 -1.93 -5.06
CA LEU A 16 6.25 -1.04 -6.14
C LEU A 16 7.62 -1.43 -6.68
N GLY A 17 8.56 -1.77 -5.79
CA GLY A 17 9.91 -2.18 -6.19
C GLY A 17 9.96 -3.54 -6.89
N SER A 18 9.01 -4.44 -6.63
CA SER A 18 8.95 -5.78 -7.24
C SER A 18 8.34 -5.78 -8.64
N LEU A 19 7.51 -4.80 -8.97
CA LEU A 19 6.83 -4.74 -10.29
C LEU A 19 7.79 -4.73 -11.48
N PRO A 20 8.90 -3.97 -11.50
CA PRO A 20 9.85 -4.04 -12.61
C PRO A 20 10.39 -5.46 -12.86
N TYR A 21 10.67 -6.22 -11.79
CA TYR A 21 11.12 -7.62 -11.92
C TYR A 21 10.01 -8.51 -12.46
N LEU A 22 8.78 -8.34 -11.98
CA LEU A 22 7.63 -9.09 -12.41
C LEU A 22 7.35 -8.87 -13.91
N PHE A 23 7.30 -7.60 -14.34
CA PHE A 23 7.01 -7.24 -15.72
C PHE A 23 8.15 -7.59 -16.70
N SER A 24 9.42 -7.45 -16.28
CA SER A 24 10.55 -7.69 -17.18
C SER A 24 10.97 -9.16 -17.25
N ARG A 25 10.89 -9.90 -16.11
CA ARG A 25 11.51 -11.22 -15.98
C ARG A 25 10.51 -12.38 -15.92
N ILE A 26 9.23 -12.09 -15.65
CA ILE A 26 8.17 -13.11 -15.58
C ILE A 26 7.18 -12.94 -16.71
N MET A 27 6.65 -11.72 -16.88
CA MET A 27 5.64 -11.44 -17.89
C MET A 27 6.23 -11.15 -19.29
N PHE A 28 7.51 -10.76 -19.36
CA PHE A 28 8.19 -10.25 -20.57
C PHE A 28 7.44 -9.09 -21.24
N ALA A 29 6.78 -8.26 -20.44
CA ALA A 29 5.89 -7.17 -20.84
C ALA A 29 6.33 -5.82 -20.24
N SER A 30 7.62 -5.48 -20.31
CA SER A 30 8.18 -4.27 -19.68
C SER A 30 7.50 -2.97 -20.13
N ASN A 31 6.98 -2.93 -21.36
CA ASN A 31 6.24 -1.78 -21.90
C ASN A 31 4.90 -1.55 -21.20
N ASP A 32 4.29 -2.58 -20.66
CA ASP A 32 2.97 -2.51 -20.03
C ASP A 32 3.04 -1.98 -18.59
N LEU A 33 4.24 -1.96 -17.99
CA LEU A 33 4.45 -1.41 -16.65
C LEU A 33 4.05 0.07 -16.56
N LYS A 34 4.42 0.88 -17.54
CA LYS A 34 4.04 2.30 -17.58
C LYS A 34 2.52 2.47 -17.75
N PHE A 35 1.91 1.59 -18.54
CA PHE A 35 0.48 1.58 -18.74
C PHE A 35 -0.28 1.18 -17.46
N TYR A 36 0.23 0.15 -16.76
CA TYR A 36 -0.29 -0.22 -15.43
C TYR A 36 -0.27 0.97 -14.45
N PHE A 37 0.87 1.67 -14.32
CA PHE A 37 0.98 2.83 -13.43
C PHE A 37 0.04 3.98 -13.83
N LEU A 38 -0.16 4.19 -15.12
CA LEU A 38 -1.10 5.19 -15.62
C LEU A 38 -2.53 4.85 -15.20
N VAL A 39 -2.95 3.60 -15.39
CA VAL A 39 -4.30 3.14 -14.99
C VAL A 39 -4.46 3.23 -13.47
N GLN A 40 -3.54 2.66 -12.71
CA GLN A 40 -3.59 2.66 -11.25
C GLN A 40 -3.62 4.08 -10.69
N GLY A 41 -2.75 4.97 -11.16
CA GLY A 41 -2.67 6.36 -10.71
C GLY A 41 -3.95 7.13 -11.05
N THR A 42 -4.44 7.02 -12.28
CA THR A 42 -5.70 7.68 -12.70
C THR A 42 -6.87 7.24 -11.84
N VAL A 43 -7.04 5.93 -11.63
CA VAL A 43 -8.14 5.40 -10.80
C VAL A 43 -7.98 5.81 -9.35
N MET A 44 -6.76 5.79 -8.80
CA MET A 44 -6.48 6.22 -7.43
C MET A 44 -6.94 7.67 -7.19
N PHE A 45 -6.62 8.60 -8.10
CA PHE A 45 -7.05 10.00 -7.97
C PHE A 45 -8.54 10.18 -8.28
N ALA A 46 -9.05 9.56 -9.33
CA ALA A 46 -10.46 9.66 -9.72
C ALA A 46 -11.42 9.09 -8.67
N SER A 47 -10.97 8.11 -7.88
CA SER A 47 -11.77 7.50 -6.81
C SER A 47 -11.86 8.34 -5.53
N GLN A 48 -11.09 9.43 -5.36
CA GLN A 48 -11.11 10.22 -4.14
C GLN A 48 -12.50 10.72 -3.72
N PRO A 49 -13.33 11.30 -4.61
CA PRO A 49 -14.67 11.72 -4.23
C PRO A 49 -15.56 10.56 -3.74
N LEU A 50 -15.44 9.39 -4.39
CA LEU A 50 -16.15 8.18 -3.98
C LEU A 50 -15.74 7.75 -2.56
N TRP A 51 -14.45 7.80 -2.24
CA TRP A 51 -13.94 7.45 -0.93
C TRP A 51 -14.34 8.46 0.15
N VAL A 52 -14.35 9.77 -0.16
CA VAL A 52 -14.85 10.80 0.76
C VAL A 52 -16.31 10.50 1.14
N TYR A 53 -17.15 10.21 0.14
CA TYR A 53 -18.55 9.87 0.36
C TYR A 53 -18.71 8.57 1.16
N THR A 54 -17.98 7.53 0.78
CA THR A 54 -18.06 6.21 1.43
C THR A 54 -17.60 6.28 2.88
N VAL A 55 -16.43 6.86 3.14
CA VAL A 55 -15.87 7.02 4.49
C VAL A 55 -16.76 7.90 5.37
N GLY A 56 -17.39 8.92 4.78
CA GLY A 56 -18.39 9.74 5.47
C GLY A 56 -19.60 8.95 5.97
N LYS A 57 -20.00 7.88 5.26
CA LYS A 57 -21.12 7.02 5.65
C LYS A 57 -20.74 5.88 6.59
N ILE A 58 -19.67 5.16 6.30
CA ILE A 58 -19.31 3.94 7.05
C ILE A 58 -18.24 4.16 8.12
N GLY A 59 -17.68 5.36 8.19
CA GLY A 59 -16.61 5.73 9.10
C GLY A 59 -15.21 5.34 8.59
N LYS A 60 -14.17 5.96 9.17
CA LYS A 60 -12.77 5.80 8.73
C LYS A 60 -12.27 4.36 8.88
N LYS A 61 -12.61 3.69 9.98
CA LYS A 61 -12.16 2.32 10.27
C LYS A 61 -12.68 1.31 9.24
N ASN A 62 -13.99 1.35 8.98
CA ASN A 62 -14.61 0.46 7.98
C ASN A 62 -14.16 0.82 6.56
N GLY A 63 -13.96 2.12 6.26
CA GLY A 63 -13.38 2.58 5.01
C GLY A 63 -11.98 2.03 4.79
N TYR A 64 -11.14 2.01 5.84
CA TYR A 64 -9.80 1.41 5.78
C TYR A 64 -9.86 -0.08 5.46
N TYR A 65 -10.73 -0.84 6.13
CA TYR A 65 -10.87 -2.29 5.87
C TYR A 65 -11.38 -2.59 4.46
N LEU A 66 -12.36 -1.81 3.98
CA LEU A 66 -12.87 -1.96 2.61
C LEU A 66 -11.78 -1.68 1.56
N ALA A 67 -11.03 -0.60 1.74
CA ALA A 67 -9.91 -0.25 0.87
C ALA A 67 -8.79 -1.31 0.92
N SER A 68 -8.50 -1.84 2.12
CA SER A 68 -7.54 -2.92 2.31
C SER A 68 -7.96 -4.21 1.63
N LEU A 69 -9.26 -4.54 1.66
CA LEU A 69 -9.79 -5.72 0.97
C LEU A 69 -9.61 -5.59 -0.54
N LEU A 70 -9.99 -4.46 -1.12
CA LEU A 70 -9.84 -4.20 -2.56
C LEU A 70 -8.36 -4.27 -2.99
N TRP A 71 -7.49 -3.62 -2.24
CA TRP A 71 -6.05 -3.62 -2.52
C TRP A 71 -5.45 -5.02 -2.32
N GLY A 72 -5.86 -5.74 -1.28
CA GLY A 72 -5.39 -7.09 -0.98
C GLY A 72 -5.76 -8.11 -2.05
N VAL A 73 -7.00 -8.10 -2.52
CA VAL A 73 -7.45 -8.96 -3.63
C VAL A 73 -6.66 -8.64 -4.91
N GLY A 74 -6.53 -7.35 -5.25
CA GLY A 74 -5.71 -6.91 -6.37
C GLY A 74 -4.24 -7.32 -6.24
N GLY A 75 -3.67 -7.18 -5.03
CA GLY A 75 -2.29 -7.56 -4.71
C GLY A 75 -2.04 -9.06 -4.86
N LEU A 76 -2.90 -9.90 -4.28
CA LEU A 76 -2.77 -11.36 -4.41
C LEU A 76 -2.89 -11.83 -5.86
N SER A 77 -3.67 -11.16 -6.69
CA SER A 77 -3.83 -11.53 -8.10
C SER A 77 -2.51 -11.46 -8.89
N TRP A 78 -1.50 -10.69 -8.44
CA TRP A 78 -0.18 -10.65 -9.05
C TRP A 78 0.61 -11.95 -8.88
N MET A 79 0.26 -12.79 -7.90
CA MET A 79 0.88 -14.12 -7.74
C MET A 79 0.43 -15.14 -8.80
N MET A 80 -0.58 -14.80 -9.61
CA MET A 80 -1.17 -15.67 -10.62
C MET A 80 -0.80 -15.26 -12.06
N VAL A 81 0.03 -14.22 -12.23
CA VAL A 81 0.42 -13.77 -13.57
C VAL A 81 1.42 -14.72 -14.22
N ALA A 82 1.37 -14.80 -15.53
CA ALA A 82 2.28 -15.61 -16.34
C ALA A 82 2.76 -14.83 -17.56
N GLU A 83 3.67 -15.43 -18.31
CA GLU A 83 4.07 -14.95 -19.62
C GLU A 83 2.85 -14.89 -20.57
N GLY A 84 2.75 -13.79 -21.33
CA GLY A 84 1.63 -13.60 -22.27
C GLY A 84 0.32 -13.16 -21.60
N GLU A 85 0.39 -12.66 -20.35
CA GLU A 85 -0.80 -12.09 -19.67
C GLU A 85 -1.48 -11.05 -20.56
N PRO A 86 -2.80 -11.17 -20.81
CA PRO A 86 -3.51 -10.21 -21.65
C PRO A 86 -3.58 -8.83 -20.97
N THR A 87 -3.47 -7.77 -21.76
CA THR A 87 -3.49 -6.37 -21.27
C THR A 87 -4.73 -6.06 -20.41
N ILE A 88 -5.86 -6.71 -20.71
CA ILE A 88 -7.08 -6.55 -19.90
C ILE A 88 -6.88 -7.02 -18.44
N GLY A 89 -6.10 -8.06 -18.20
CA GLY A 89 -5.76 -8.52 -16.85
C GLY A 89 -4.95 -7.46 -16.09
N ILE A 90 -4.01 -6.82 -16.77
CA ILE A 90 -3.20 -5.72 -16.20
C ILE A 90 -4.08 -4.51 -15.86
N ILE A 91 -5.04 -4.17 -16.75
CA ILE A 91 -6.00 -3.07 -16.52
C ILE A 91 -6.87 -3.37 -15.28
N ILE A 92 -7.44 -4.56 -15.18
CA ILE A 92 -8.30 -4.94 -14.05
C ILE A 92 -7.53 -4.83 -12.72
N ARG A 93 -6.28 -5.33 -12.68
CA ARG A 93 -5.41 -5.18 -11.49
C ARG A 93 -5.10 -3.72 -11.19
N GLY A 94 -4.80 -2.92 -12.21
CA GLY A 94 -4.58 -1.47 -12.07
C GLY A 94 -5.80 -0.76 -11.48
N VAL A 95 -7.01 -1.10 -11.91
CA VAL A 95 -8.26 -0.56 -11.38
C VAL A 95 -8.47 -0.98 -9.92
N LEU A 96 -8.36 -2.27 -9.60
CA LEU A 96 -8.55 -2.77 -8.23
C LEU A 96 -7.55 -2.14 -7.25
N LEU A 97 -6.27 -2.13 -7.63
CA LEU A 97 -5.21 -1.55 -6.80
C LEU A 97 -5.32 -0.02 -6.71
N GLY A 98 -5.74 0.65 -7.79
CA GLY A 98 -6.01 2.08 -7.78
C GLY A 98 -7.15 2.46 -6.84
N LEU A 99 -8.26 1.73 -6.89
CA LEU A 99 -9.39 1.90 -5.97
C LEU A 99 -8.95 1.69 -4.53
N GLY A 100 -8.31 0.56 -4.22
CA GLY A 100 -7.85 0.26 -2.88
C GLY A 100 -6.84 1.29 -2.36
N ALA A 101 -5.85 1.68 -3.16
CA ALA A 101 -4.85 2.68 -2.80
C ALA A 101 -5.47 4.06 -2.52
N GLY A 102 -6.48 4.46 -3.32
CA GLY A 102 -7.22 5.71 -3.11
C GLY A 102 -7.84 5.78 -1.71
N GLY A 103 -8.52 4.71 -1.28
CA GLY A 103 -9.11 4.65 0.05
C GLY A 103 -8.08 4.60 1.18
N LEU A 104 -7.03 3.80 1.02
CA LEU A 104 -5.94 3.69 2.00
C LEU A 104 -5.22 5.04 2.22
N ILE A 105 -4.97 5.79 1.14
CA ILE A 105 -4.34 7.12 1.22
C ILE A 105 -5.29 8.10 1.91
N LEU A 106 -6.55 8.18 1.48
CA LEU A 106 -7.52 9.11 2.06
C LEU A 106 -7.68 8.89 3.56
N VAL A 107 -7.94 7.64 3.99
CA VAL A 107 -8.12 7.34 5.40
C VAL A 107 -6.82 7.60 6.16
N GLY A 108 -5.68 7.14 5.66
CA GLY A 108 -4.38 7.34 6.29
C GLY A 108 -4.04 8.81 6.52
N GLN A 109 -4.30 9.67 5.54
CA GLN A 109 -4.08 11.13 5.67
C GLN A 109 -5.09 11.77 6.63
N SER A 110 -6.33 11.28 6.69
CA SER A 110 -7.35 11.83 7.59
C SER A 110 -7.14 11.48 9.07
N MET A 111 -6.31 10.46 9.38
CA MET A 111 -6.00 10.07 10.77
C MET A 111 -5.01 11.02 11.45
N LEU A 112 -4.18 11.71 10.68
CA LEU A 112 -3.18 12.63 11.23
C LEU A 112 -3.82 13.83 11.95
N PRO A 113 -4.73 14.58 11.32
CA PRO A 113 -5.47 15.67 12.00
C PRO A 113 -6.25 15.21 13.23
N ASP A 114 -6.86 14.01 13.19
CA ASP A 114 -7.58 13.47 14.35
C ASP A 114 -6.64 13.26 15.55
N THR A 115 -5.44 12.74 15.28
CA THR A 115 -4.43 12.52 16.31
C THR A 115 -3.91 13.84 16.89
N MET A 116 -3.73 14.86 16.05
CA MET A 116 -3.34 16.21 16.46
C MET A 116 -4.42 16.85 17.33
N GLN A 117 -5.68 16.75 16.94
CA GLN A 117 -6.81 17.29 17.68
C GLN A 117 -6.94 16.63 19.06
N TYR A 118 -6.81 15.30 19.12
CA TYR A 118 -6.85 14.54 20.36
C TYR A 118 -5.72 14.96 21.34
N ASP A 119 -4.48 15.14 20.82
CA ASP A 119 -3.36 15.61 21.65
C ASP A 119 -3.62 17.03 22.17
N TYR A 120 -4.12 17.91 21.32
CA TYR A 120 -4.46 19.29 21.70
C TYR A 120 -5.53 19.33 22.79
N GLN A 121 -6.59 18.54 22.69
CA GLN A 121 -7.64 18.47 23.71
C GLN A 121 -7.09 18.00 25.06
N LYS A 122 -6.17 17.03 25.08
CA LYS A 122 -5.59 16.51 26.31
C LYS A 122 -4.51 17.37 26.94
N THR A 123 -3.74 18.08 26.14
CA THR A 123 -2.55 18.80 26.63
C THR A 123 -2.70 20.32 26.63
N GLY A 124 -3.66 20.85 25.86
CA GLY A 124 -3.81 22.29 25.62
C GLY A 124 -2.68 22.90 24.78
N ILE A 125 -1.74 22.08 24.27
CA ILE A 125 -0.55 22.56 23.55
C ILE A 125 -0.64 22.13 22.09
N ARG A 126 -0.50 23.09 21.17
CA ARG A 126 -0.47 22.83 19.72
C ARG A 126 0.91 22.32 19.30
N ARG A 127 1.00 21.06 18.94
CA ARG A 127 2.24 20.38 18.50
C ARG A 127 2.15 19.87 17.07
N GLU A 128 1.33 20.49 16.24
CA GLU A 128 1.02 20.04 14.86
C GLU A 128 2.28 19.81 14.03
N GLY A 129 3.30 20.69 14.16
CA GLY A 129 4.57 20.54 13.45
C GLY A 129 5.36 19.28 13.84
N ILE A 130 5.33 18.89 15.13
CA ILE A 130 5.99 17.65 15.60
C ILE A 130 5.30 16.43 15.01
N PHE A 131 3.96 16.38 15.08
CA PHE A 131 3.18 15.27 14.51
C PHE A 131 3.39 15.14 13.01
N ALA A 132 3.33 16.25 12.26
CA ALA A 132 3.58 16.28 10.83
C ALA A 132 5.02 15.82 10.48
N GLY A 133 6.02 16.28 11.24
CA GLY A 133 7.42 15.90 11.07
C GLY A 133 7.64 14.40 11.29
N VAL A 134 7.14 13.86 12.40
CA VAL A 134 7.22 12.40 12.68
C VAL A 134 6.50 11.58 11.62
N TYR A 135 5.29 11.99 11.23
CA TYR A 135 4.51 11.30 10.20
C TYR A 135 5.26 11.25 8.87
N THR A 136 5.79 12.39 8.41
CA THR A 136 6.55 12.49 7.16
C THR A 136 7.86 11.67 7.23
N THR A 137 8.53 11.65 8.38
CA THR A 137 9.72 10.83 8.60
C THR A 137 9.39 9.35 8.47
N VAL A 138 8.30 8.90 9.10
CA VAL A 138 7.80 7.52 8.99
C VAL A 138 7.50 7.15 7.53
N GLU A 139 6.85 8.02 6.78
CA GLU A 139 6.61 7.79 5.35
C GLU A 139 7.92 7.57 4.57
N LYS A 140 8.88 8.49 4.72
CA LYS A 140 10.16 8.41 4.00
C LYS A 140 10.97 7.18 4.41
N VAL A 141 11.02 6.86 5.69
CA VAL A 141 11.71 5.67 6.22
C VAL A 141 11.08 4.40 5.68
N SER A 142 9.75 4.30 5.63
CA SER A 142 9.04 3.15 5.09
C SER A 142 9.35 2.93 3.60
N PHE A 143 9.38 4.02 2.81
CA PHE A 143 9.76 3.97 1.39
C PHE A 143 11.24 3.66 1.16
N ALA A 144 12.11 3.90 2.12
CA ALA A 144 13.52 3.49 2.04
C ALA A 144 13.71 2.02 2.44
N ILE A 145 13.01 1.56 3.49
CA ILE A 145 13.09 0.19 4.00
C ILE A 145 12.53 -0.81 2.97
N GLY A 146 11.43 -0.50 2.30
CA GLY A 146 10.79 -1.41 1.34
C GLY A 146 11.72 -1.90 0.25
N PRO A 147 12.33 -1.03 -0.58
CA PRO A 147 13.28 -1.44 -1.60
C PRO A 147 14.54 -2.11 -1.03
N ALA A 148 15.01 -1.71 0.16
CA ALA A 148 16.14 -2.34 0.82
C ALA A 148 15.83 -3.80 1.19
N LEU A 149 14.67 -4.06 1.78
CA LEU A 149 14.18 -5.41 2.07
C LEU A 149 14.00 -6.22 0.79
N LEU A 150 13.40 -5.64 -0.24
CA LEU A 150 13.24 -6.29 -1.54
C LEU A 150 14.60 -6.72 -2.10
N GLY A 151 15.59 -5.83 -2.13
CA GLY A 151 16.93 -6.14 -2.62
C GLY A 151 17.60 -7.26 -1.85
N LEU A 152 17.49 -7.26 -0.51
CA LEU A 152 17.98 -8.34 0.34
C LEU A 152 17.29 -9.67 0.04
N ILE A 153 15.96 -9.69 -0.01
CA ILE A 153 15.16 -10.90 -0.22
C ILE A 153 15.47 -11.52 -1.60
N ILE A 154 15.49 -10.69 -2.67
CA ILE A 154 15.80 -11.16 -4.03
C ILE A 154 17.27 -11.59 -4.13
N GLY A 155 18.20 -10.86 -3.49
CA GLY A 155 19.60 -11.21 -3.45
C GLY A 155 19.86 -12.55 -2.76
N TYR A 156 19.26 -12.80 -1.59
CA TYR A 156 19.35 -14.09 -0.90
C TYR A 156 18.72 -15.25 -1.69
N ALA A 157 17.72 -14.95 -2.52
CA ALA A 157 17.14 -15.96 -3.42
C ALA A 157 18.08 -16.36 -4.57
N GLY A 158 19.20 -15.65 -4.77
CA GLY A 158 20.19 -15.91 -5.82
C GLY A 158 19.82 -15.24 -7.14
N TYR A 159 19.21 -14.06 -7.12
CA TYR A 159 18.91 -13.30 -8.33
C TYR A 159 20.20 -12.86 -9.02
N ASP A 160 20.35 -13.27 -10.27
CA ASP A 160 21.42 -12.80 -11.19
C ASP A 160 20.78 -12.04 -12.35
N ALA A 161 21.17 -10.78 -12.49
CA ALA A 161 20.67 -9.92 -13.56
C ALA A 161 21.17 -10.35 -14.95
N SER A 162 22.32 -11.07 -15.01
CA SER A 162 22.92 -11.56 -16.26
C SER A 162 22.35 -12.91 -16.72
N ALA A 163 21.66 -13.62 -15.84
CA ALA A 163 21.07 -14.91 -16.17
C ALA A 163 19.93 -14.78 -17.19
N GLU A 164 19.91 -15.59 -18.22
CA GLU A 164 18.84 -15.60 -19.23
C GLU A 164 17.50 -16.09 -18.63
N THR A 165 17.57 -17.07 -17.72
CA THR A 165 16.39 -17.66 -17.08
C THR A 165 16.46 -17.51 -15.56
N LEU A 166 15.29 -17.34 -14.93
CA LEU A 166 15.17 -17.31 -13.47
C LEU A 166 15.09 -18.73 -12.93
N SER A 167 15.76 -18.98 -11.80
CA SER A 167 15.50 -20.20 -11.00
C SER A 167 14.08 -20.15 -10.42
N ASP A 168 13.50 -21.32 -10.14
CA ASP A 168 12.15 -21.41 -9.55
C ASP A 168 12.07 -20.69 -8.20
N ASN A 169 13.16 -20.73 -7.42
CA ASN A 169 13.26 -20.03 -6.15
C ASN A 169 13.15 -18.51 -6.33
N VAL A 170 13.91 -17.94 -7.26
CA VAL A 170 13.85 -16.50 -7.56
C VAL A 170 12.49 -16.09 -8.10
N ARG A 171 11.92 -16.89 -8.98
CA ARG A 171 10.56 -16.65 -9.52
C ARG A 171 9.52 -16.60 -8.40
N MET A 172 9.53 -17.58 -7.48
CA MET A 172 8.63 -17.61 -6.33
C MET A 172 8.81 -16.41 -5.43
N VAL A 173 10.04 -16.01 -5.17
CA VAL A 173 10.34 -14.81 -4.35
C VAL A 173 9.84 -13.53 -4.99
N ILE A 174 9.95 -13.37 -6.32
CA ILE A 174 9.37 -12.21 -7.02
C ILE A 174 7.85 -12.18 -6.85
N TYR A 175 7.15 -13.30 -6.99
CA TYR A 175 5.70 -13.39 -6.73
C TYR A 175 5.34 -13.04 -5.29
N LEU A 176 6.10 -13.54 -4.32
CA LEU A 176 5.89 -13.21 -2.91
C LEU A 176 6.09 -11.72 -2.63
N CYS A 177 7.09 -11.09 -3.24
CA CYS A 177 7.32 -9.65 -3.11
C CYS A 177 6.27 -8.80 -3.84
N ALA A 178 5.71 -9.30 -4.94
CA ALA A 178 4.66 -8.59 -5.69
C ALA A 178 3.24 -8.77 -5.11
N GLY A 179 2.99 -9.81 -4.33
CA GLY A 179 1.66 -10.10 -3.79
C GLY A 179 1.68 -10.48 -2.31
N GLY A 180 2.36 -11.56 -1.95
CA GLY A 180 2.28 -12.16 -0.62
C GLY A 180 2.74 -11.26 0.51
N LEU A 181 3.96 -10.73 0.47
CA LEU A 181 4.52 -9.87 1.52
C LEU A 181 3.78 -8.54 1.67
N PRO A 182 3.44 -7.81 0.58
CA PRO A 182 2.63 -6.60 0.69
C PRO A 182 1.27 -6.84 1.33
N VAL A 183 0.60 -7.93 0.97
CA VAL A 183 -0.70 -8.27 1.55
C VAL A 183 -0.56 -8.71 3.00
N ALA A 184 0.47 -9.47 3.36
CA ALA A 184 0.74 -9.82 4.75
C ALA A 184 0.98 -8.57 5.62
N SER A 185 1.76 -7.60 5.13
CA SER A 185 1.98 -6.34 5.83
C SER A 185 0.69 -5.50 5.96
N LEU A 186 -0.18 -5.54 4.94
CA LEU A 186 -1.49 -4.89 5.00
C LEU A 186 -2.42 -5.55 6.03
N ILE A 187 -2.39 -6.88 6.14
CA ILE A 187 -3.13 -7.62 7.17
C ILE A 187 -2.65 -7.19 8.57
N ILE A 188 -1.35 -7.12 8.80
CA ILE A 188 -0.78 -6.60 10.07
C ILE A 188 -1.28 -5.18 10.33
N SER A 189 -1.27 -4.33 9.32
CA SER A 189 -1.80 -2.96 9.41
C SER A 189 -3.30 -2.94 9.78
N CYS A 190 -4.12 -3.85 9.24
CA CYS A 190 -5.52 -4.02 9.60
C CYS A 190 -5.70 -4.45 11.06
N PHE A 191 -4.85 -5.35 11.59
CA PHE A 191 -4.86 -5.71 13.00
C PHE A 191 -4.50 -4.51 13.89
N LEU A 192 -3.50 -3.73 13.52
CA LEU A 192 -3.15 -2.51 14.24
C LEU A 192 -4.27 -1.47 14.20
N MET A 193 -5.07 -1.46 13.13
CA MET A 193 -6.24 -0.57 13.01
C MET A 193 -7.34 -0.90 14.05
N ILE A 194 -7.39 -2.13 14.58
CA ILE A 194 -8.31 -2.48 15.67
C ILE A 194 -8.04 -1.62 16.91
N LEU A 195 -6.76 -1.33 17.18
CA LEU A 195 -6.31 -0.52 18.32
C LEU A 195 -6.55 0.99 18.14
N TYR A 196 -6.92 1.42 16.93
CA TYR A 196 -7.23 2.82 16.64
C TYR A 196 -8.70 3.11 17.01
N ASN A 197 -8.92 3.89 18.07
CA ASN A 197 -10.25 4.19 18.61
C ASN A 197 -10.61 5.68 18.58
N LEU A 198 -9.89 6.51 17.80
CA LEU A 198 -10.25 7.92 17.64
C LEU A 198 -11.41 8.04 16.64
N ASN A 199 -12.61 8.29 17.13
CA ASN A 199 -13.81 8.56 16.35
C ASN A 199 -14.20 10.04 16.48
N VAL A 200 -14.99 10.54 15.53
CA VAL A 200 -15.53 11.91 15.55
C VAL A 200 -16.33 12.19 16.84
N GLU A 201 -16.95 11.16 17.43
CA GLU A 201 -17.66 11.26 18.70
C GLU A 201 -16.71 11.49 19.88
N THR A 202 -15.61 10.75 19.96
CA THR A 202 -14.56 10.94 21.00
C THR A 202 -13.87 12.31 20.92
N LEU A 203 -13.93 12.96 19.77
CA LEU A 203 -13.39 14.31 19.57
C LEU A 203 -14.42 15.43 19.82
N LYS A 204 -15.70 15.08 20.05
CA LYS A 204 -16.79 16.04 20.34
C LYS A 204 -17.25 16.04 21.80
N GLU A 205 -16.94 14.98 22.56
CA GLU A 205 -17.45 14.78 23.93
C GLU A 205 -16.64 15.51 25.02
N GLU A 206 -15.60 16.29 24.67
CA GLU A 206 -14.83 17.17 25.57
C GLU A 206 -14.83 18.62 25.03
#